data_79ac6ab8b31b939b90a3fba4749c3fce
#
_entry.id   79ac6ab8b31b939b90a3fba4749c3fce
#
_cell.length_a   1.000
_cell.length_b   1.000
_cell.length_c   1.000
_cell.angle_alpha   90.00
_cell.angle_beta   90.00
_cell.angle_gamma   90.00
#
_symmetry.space_group_name_H-M   'P 1'
#
loop_
_entity.id
_entity.type
_entity.pdbx_description
1 polymer ?
#
loop_
_entity_poly.entity_id
_entity_poly.type
_entity_poly.pdbx_seq_one_letter_code
_entity_poly.pdbx_strand_id
1 'polypeptide(L)'
;PYMFNGQARVPMVIRMPGGGGHQLGPTHSHSFEALYLQVPGLLVACPSTPADGKALLKAAIRDDNPVVFIEHESLYGVRGEVPDGDGEPLRFGEAAVRREGGDVTIVGVLKMAQVAENAADQLAHEHGVAAEVIDPRTLRPLDLDTILASVRKTNRAVIVEEGWPHGGVGANLATLITEQAFDHLDAPVQRVTGADVHMPYSKRLEQAAIPHEEHVVSAALAALEGTI
;
A
#
# COMPACT_ATOMS: atom_id res chain seq x y z
N PRO A 1 7.55 19.27 17.70
CA PRO A 1 6.41 19.48 18.61
C PRO A 1 6.65 18.92 20.03
N TYR A 2 7.13 17.67 20.13
CA TYR A 2 7.26 16.99 21.44
C TYR A 2 8.15 17.75 22.44
N MET A 3 9.35 18.13 22.03
CA MET A 3 10.29 18.86 22.91
C MET A 3 9.79 20.23 23.34
N PHE A 4 8.79 20.78 22.66
CA PHE A 4 8.18 22.08 22.96
C PHE A 4 6.78 21.94 23.55
N ASN A 5 6.47 20.78 24.14
CA ASN A 5 5.17 20.50 24.77
C ASN A 5 3.97 20.80 23.85
N GLY A 6 4.10 20.48 22.56
CA GLY A 6 3.06 20.71 21.54
C GLY A 6 2.91 22.15 21.04
N GLN A 7 3.71 23.10 21.52
CA GLN A 7 3.61 24.50 21.10
C GLN A 7 4.29 24.77 19.76
N ALA A 8 5.25 23.94 19.35
CA ALA A 8 5.90 24.06 18.05
C ALA A 8 5.14 23.25 16.99
N ARG A 9 5.00 23.82 15.80
CA ARG A 9 4.45 23.20 14.61
C ARG A 9 5.54 23.00 13.57
N VAL A 10 5.40 21.99 12.72
CA VAL A 10 6.34 21.72 11.62
C VAL A 10 5.53 21.44 10.34
N PRO A 11 4.85 22.45 9.79
CA PRO A 11 4.02 22.31 8.59
C PRO A 11 4.90 22.13 7.35
N MET A 12 5.36 20.92 7.12
CA MET A 12 6.28 20.60 6.03
C MET A 12 5.80 19.34 5.31
N VAL A 13 5.73 19.39 3.98
CA VAL A 13 5.48 18.23 3.13
C VAL A 13 6.75 17.87 2.38
N ILE A 14 7.21 16.65 2.57
CA ILE A 14 8.33 16.07 1.83
C ILE A 14 7.74 15.14 0.77
N ARG A 15 7.76 15.57 -0.48
CA ARG A 15 7.34 14.74 -1.61
C ARG A 15 8.50 13.85 -2.06
N MET A 16 8.23 12.57 -2.20
CA MET A 16 9.22 11.55 -2.51
C MET A 16 8.75 10.69 -3.68
N PRO A 17 9.06 11.07 -4.93
CA PRO A 17 8.83 10.20 -6.07
C PRO A 17 9.83 9.03 -6.04
N GLY A 18 9.35 7.84 -6.41
CA GLY A 18 10.14 6.61 -6.49
C GLY A 18 9.39 5.51 -7.22
N GLY A 19 9.76 4.27 -6.95
CA GLY A 19 9.16 3.09 -7.55
C GLY A 19 9.78 2.67 -8.87
N GLY A 20 9.64 1.39 -9.21
CA GLY A 20 10.17 0.79 -10.42
C GLY A 20 9.30 1.03 -11.66
N GLY A 21 9.84 0.66 -12.84
CA GLY A 21 9.12 0.70 -14.11
C GLY A 21 9.69 1.68 -15.15
N HIS A 22 10.62 2.54 -14.77
CA HIS A 22 11.20 3.57 -15.66
C HIS A 22 12.69 3.40 -15.93
N GLN A 23 13.29 2.30 -15.47
CA GLN A 23 14.71 1.96 -15.66
C GLN A 23 15.66 3.03 -15.10
N LEU A 24 15.30 3.66 -13.98
CA LEU A 24 16.09 4.70 -13.34
C LEU A 24 17.11 4.17 -12.33
N GLY A 25 17.05 2.86 -12.06
CA GLY A 25 17.99 2.17 -11.18
C GLY A 25 17.90 2.57 -9.71
N PRO A 26 18.93 2.31 -8.91
CA PRO A 26 18.86 2.48 -7.46
C PRO A 26 18.63 3.90 -6.97
N THR A 27 18.94 4.90 -7.81
CA THR A 27 18.87 6.31 -7.42
C THR A 27 17.46 6.87 -7.38
N HIS A 28 16.52 6.30 -8.16
CA HIS A 28 15.16 6.83 -8.28
C HIS A 28 14.05 5.76 -8.24
N SER A 29 14.38 4.48 -8.26
CA SER A 29 13.38 3.41 -8.38
C SER A 29 13.21 2.56 -7.11
N HIS A 30 13.73 2.99 -5.98
CA HIS A 30 13.52 2.28 -4.71
C HIS A 30 12.24 2.72 -4.00
N SER A 31 11.64 1.79 -3.28
CA SER A 31 10.47 1.97 -2.44
C SER A 31 10.90 2.07 -0.98
N PHE A 32 10.84 3.27 -0.40
CA PHE A 32 11.36 3.57 0.94
C PHE A 32 10.28 3.79 2.00
N GLU A 33 9.05 3.39 1.76
CA GLU A 33 7.91 3.61 2.65
C GLU A 33 8.20 3.14 4.07
N ALA A 34 8.82 1.98 4.20
CA ALA A 34 9.11 1.35 5.50
C ALA A 34 10.05 2.18 6.38
N LEU A 35 10.98 2.94 5.80
CA LEU A 35 11.92 3.77 6.58
C LEU A 35 11.22 4.87 7.38
N TYR A 36 10.12 5.41 6.85
CA TYR A 36 9.40 6.52 7.47
C TYR A 36 8.36 6.06 8.48
N LEU A 37 7.93 4.79 8.41
CA LEU A 37 6.99 4.21 9.38
C LEU A 37 7.57 4.12 10.79
N GLN A 38 8.88 4.01 10.90
CA GLN A 38 9.57 3.82 12.19
C GLN A 38 9.63 5.12 13.01
N VAL A 39 9.43 6.28 12.39
CA VAL A 39 9.64 7.58 13.06
C VAL A 39 8.33 8.09 13.68
N PRO A 40 8.20 8.09 15.02
CA PRO A 40 7.02 8.66 15.67
C PRO A 40 6.83 10.14 15.35
N GLY A 41 5.58 10.54 15.06
CA GLY A 41 5.24 11.93 14.76
C GLY A 41 5.33 12.33 13.29
N LEU A 42 5.85 11.47 12.41
CA LEU A 42 5.68 11.65 10.96
C LEU A 42 4.30 11.13 10.52
N LEU A 43 3.70 11.85 9.59
CA LEU A 43 2.59 11.34 8.79
C LEU A 43 3.15 10.78 7.47
N VAL A 44 2.61 9.64 7.00
CA VAL A 44 3.07 9.00 5.76
C VAL A 44 1.88 8.72 4.87
N ALA A 45 1.83 9.37 3.71
CA ALA A 45 0.79 9.22 2.69
C ALA A 45 1.34 8.53 1.44
N CYS A 46 0.55 7.62 0.86
CA CYS A 46 0.88 6.81 -0.31
C CYS A 46 -0.33 6.71 -1.25
N PRO A 47 -0.73 7.78 -1.96
CA PRO A 47 -1.90 7.76 -2.83
C PRO A 47 -1.69 6.86 -4.03
N SER A 48 -2.71 6.09 -4.40
CA SER A 48 -2.71 5.20 -5.58
C SER A 48 -3.54 5.74 -6.75
N THR A 49 -4.38 6.76 -6.54
CA THR A 49 -5.28 7.32 -7.55
C THR A 49 -5.12 8.83 -7.71
N PRO A 50 -5.54 9.41 -8.86
CA PRO A 50 -5.54 10.86 -9.04
C PRO A 50 -6.38 11.61 -7.99
N ALA A 51 -7.54 11.07 -7.61
CA ALA A 51 -8.42 11.66 -6.60
C ALA A 51 -7.73 11.69 -5.22
N ASP A 52 -7.16 10.56 -4.79
CA ASP A 52 -6.44 10.46 -3.52
C ASP A 52 -5.17 11.33 -3.52
N GLY A 53 -4.45 11.37 -4.65
CA GLY A 53 -3.29 12.26 -4.82
C GLY A 53 -3.64 13.73 -4.59
N LYS A 54 -4.76 14.20 -5.17
CA LYS A 54 -5.26 15.56 -4.96
C LYS A 54 -5.70 15.80 -3.51
N ALA A 55 -6.51 14.88 -2.97
CA ALA A 55 -7.12 15.06 -1.65
C ALA A 55 -6.08 14.98 -0.52
N LEU A 56 -5.22 13.95 -0.54
CA LEU A 56 -4.17 13.76 0.47
C LEU A 56 -3.08 14.82 0.40
N LEU A 57 -2.71 15.30 -0.80
CA LEU A 57 -1.72 16.37 -0.90
C LEU A 57 -2.26 17.68 -0.32
N LYS A 58 -3.55 18.00 -0.56
CA LYS A 58 -4.20 19.15 0.08
C LYS A 58 -4.28 18.99 1.59
N ALA A 59 -4.61 17.80 2.08
CA ALA A 59 -4.61 17.51 3.51
C ALA A 59 -3.20 17.67 4.11
N ALA A 60 -2.17 17.14 3.45
CA ALA A 60 -0.79 17.25 3.86
C ALA A 60 -0.30 18.71 3.98
N ILE A 61 -0.66 19.57 3.01
CA ILE A 61 -0.27 20.98 3.02
C ILE A 61 -0.96 21.75 4.16
N ARG A 62 -2.14 21.30 4.59
CA ARG A 62 -2.93 21.93 5.65
C ARG A 62 -2.60 21.41 7.06
N ASP A 63 -1.82 20.33 7.14
CA ASP A 63 -1.43 19.73 8.41
C ASP A 63 -0.28 20.50 9.08
N ASP A 64 -0.35 20.63 10.39
CA ASP A 64 0.68 21.32 11.20
C ASP A 64 1.88 20.40 11.54
N ASN A 65 1.83 19.13 11.14
CA ASN A 65 2.89 18.14 11.36
C ASN A 65 3.66 17.84 10.07
N PRO A 66 4.87 17.29 10.16
CA PRO A 66 5.63 16.91 8.98
C PRO A 66 4.97 15.69 8.30
N VAL A 67 4.75 15.80 7.00
CA VAL A 67 4.17 14.76 6.16
C VAL A 67 5.19 14.28 5.14
N VAL A 68 5.45 12.98 5.10
CA VAL A 68 6.15 12.31 4.01
C VAL A 68 5.09 11.82 3.01
N PHE A 69 5.12 12.40 1.83
CA PHE A 69 4.17 12.13 0.76
C PHE A 69 4.87 11.33 -0.34
N ILE A 70 4.67 10.01 -0.32
CA ILE A 70 5.36 9.08 -1.20
C ILE A 70 4.54 8.91 -2.48
N GLU A 71 5.20 9.06 -3.61
CA GLU A 71 4.59 9.00 -4.93
C GLU A 71 5.28 7.92 -5.76
N HIS A 72 4.52 7.26 -6.62
CA HIS A 72 5.07 6.29 -7.55
C HIS A 72 5.07 6.89 -8.97
N GLU A 73 6.22 6.96 -9.61
CA GLU A 73 6.37 7.62 -10.91
C GLU A 73 5.47 7.03 -12.01
N SER A 74 5.24 5.70 -11.98
CA SER A 74 4.32 5.04 -12.93
C SER A 74 2.87 5.49 -12.77
N LEU A 75 2.49 6.09 -11.63
CA LEU A 75 1.15 6.61 -11.42
C LEU A 75 0.92 7.98 -12.02
N TYR A 76 1.96 8.73 -12.38
CA TYR A 76 1.82 10.08 -12.95
C TYR A 76 1.08 10.12 -14.29
N GLY A 77 1.11 9.03 -15.04
CA GLY A 77 0.36 8.88 -16.30
C GLY A 77 -1.06 8.35 -16.14
N VAL A 78 -1.45 7.92 -14.94
CA VAL A 78 -2.76 7.33 -14.70
C VAL A 78 -3.83 8.43 -14.68
N ARG A 79 -4.89 8.21 -15.44
CA ARG A 79 -6.06 9.08 -15.49
C ARG A 79 -7.19 8.48 -14.68
N GLY A 80 -7.97 9.31 -14.03
CA GLY A 80 -9.14 8.91 -13.26
C GLY A 80 -10.03 10.10 -12.95
N GLU A 81 -11.23 9.83 -12.48
CA GLU A 81 -12.14 10.86 -12.02
C GLU A 81 -11.55 11.58 -10.79
N VAL A 82 -11.64 12.89 -10.81
CA VAL A 82 -11.20 13.74 -9.71
C VAL A 82 -12.33 14.73 -9.42
N PRO A 83 -12.88 14.76 -8.20
CA PRO A 83 -13.94 15.70 -7.85
C PRO A 83 -13.53 17.15 -8.12
N ASP A 84 -14.48 17.93 -8.66
CA ASP A 84 -14.30 19.36 -8.89
C ASP A 84 -14.18 20.13 -7.56
N GLY A 85 -13.56 21.31 -7.63
CA GLY A 85 -13.39 22.17 -6.47
C GLY A 85 -12.42 21.61 -5.42
N ASP A 86 -12.64 22.00 -4.17
CA ASP A 86 -11.77 21.58 -3.06
C ASP A 86 -12.09 20.18 -2.54
N GLY A 87 -13.30 19.68 -2.78
CA GLY A 87 -13.75 18.39 -2.27
C GLY A 87 -13.73 18.31 -0.75
N GLU A 88 -14.24 17.22 -0.19
CA GLU A 88 -13.98 16.90 1.22
C GLU A 88 -12.52 16.48 1.38
N PRO A 89 -11.78 17.06 2.35
CA PRO A 89 -10.40 16.65 2.61
C PRO A 89 -10.39 15.21 3.10
N LEU A 90 -9.61 14.35 2.43
CA LEU A 90 -9.36 13.01 2.91
C LEU A 90 -8.56 13.10 4.22
N ARG A 91 -8.97 12.34 5.23
CA ARG A 91 -8.26 12.28 6.49
C ARG A 91 -7.13 11.26 6.42
N PHE A 92 -6.03 11.55 7.08
CA PHE A 92 -5.01 10.54 7.32
C PHE A 92 -5.59 9.43 8.22
N GLY A 93 -5.33 8.18 7.88
CA GLY A 93 -5.86 7.01 8.60
C GLY A 93 -7.23 6.55 8.11
N GLU A 94 -7.58 6.87 6.87
CA GLU A 94 -8.79 6.36 6.20
C GLU A 94 -8.38 5.54 4.96
N ALA A 95 -8.49 4.21 5.04
CA ALA A 95 -8.27 3.32 3.90
C ALA A 95 -9.45 3.36 2.91
N ALA A 96 -9.24 2.83 1.72
CA ALA A 96 -10.30 2.60 0.74
C ALA A 96 -10.51 1.12 0.49
N VAL A 97 -11.76 0.67 0.53
CA VAL A 97 -12.16 -0.58 -0.09
C VAL A 97 -12.30 -0.30 -1.58
N ARG A 98 -11.33 -0.74 -2.38
CA ARG A 98 -11.27 -0.53 -3.82
C ARG A 98 -12.16 -1.50 -4.57
N ARG A 99 -12.35 -2.68 -4.00
CA ARG A 99 -13.20 -3.74 -4.51
C ARG A 99 -13.73 -4.53 -3.33
N GLU A 100 -15.03 -4.80 -3.34
CA GLU A 100 -15.67 -5.71 -2.39
C GLU A 100 -15.43 -7.16 -2.78
N GLY A 101 -15.22 -8.01 -1.77
CA GLY A 101 -15.04 -9.45 -1.94
C GLY A 101 -15.26 -10.21 -0.64
N GLY A 102 -15.29 -11.54 -0.70
CA GLY A 102 -15.60 -12.39 0.46
C GLY A 102 -14.64 -13.55 0.69
N ASP A 103 -13.70 -13.82 -0.24
CA ASP A 103 -12.88 -15.03 -0.19
C ASP A 103 -11.45 -14.78 0.31
N VAL A 104 -10.87 -13.64 -0.01
CA VAL A 104 -9.52 -13.25 0.39
C VAL A 104 -9.39 -11.72 0.43
N THR A 105 -8.69 -11.18 1.43
CA THR A 105 -8.32 -9.77 1.52
C THR A 105 -6.96 -9.55 0.85
N ILE A 106 -6.87 -8.58 -0.05
CA ILE A 106 -5.61 -8.15 -0.67
C ILE A 106 -5.36 -6.69 -0.30
N VAL A 107 -4.28 -6.43 0.44
CA VAL A 107 -3.86 -5.05 0.80
C VAL A 107 -2.74 -4.62 -0.12
N GLY A 108 -2.99 -3.65 -0.97
CA GLY A 108 -1.99 -3.14 -1.93
C GLY A 108 -1.49 -1.75 -1.54
N VAL A 109 -0.18 -1.59 -1.42
CA VAL A 109 0.45 -0.31 -1.04
C VAL A 109 0.86 0.48 -2.27
N LEU A 110 0.43 1.74 -2.36
CA LEU A 110 0.81 2.67 -3.43
C LEU A 110 0.45 2.10 -4.83
N LYS A 111 1.39 1.94 -5.74
CA LYS A 111 1.18 1.33 -7.06
C LYS A 111 0.61 -0.10 -6.97
N MET A 112 0.96 -0.82 -5.92
CA MET A 112 0.50 -2.19 -5.74
C MET A 112 -0.99 -2.29 -5.46
N ALA A 113 -1.70 -1.20 -5.10
CA ALA A 113 -3.15 -1.19 -5.05
C ALA A 113 -3.78 -1.46 -6.43
N GLN A 114 -3.24 -0.87 -7.51
CA GLN A 114 -3.70 -1.15 -8.87
C GLN A 114 -3.36 -2.57 -9.33
N VAL A 115 -2.16 -3.06 -8.99
CA VAL A 115 -1.77 -4.46 -9.26
C VAL A 115 -2.72 -5.42 -8.54
N ALA A 116 -3.10 -5.11 -7.30
CA ALA A 116 -4.07 -5.89 -6.54
C ALA A 116 -5.48 -5.88 -7.17
N GLU A 117 -5.96 -4.72 -7.66
CA GLU A 117 -7.24 -4.64 -8.38
C GLU A 117 -7.23 -5.49 -9.65
N ASN A 118 -6.17 -5.40 -10.46
CA ASN A 118 -6.02 -6.20 -11.67
C ASN A 118 -5.94 -7.71 -11.35
N ALA A 119 -5.20 -8.10 -10.31
CA ALA A 119 -5.12 -9.48 -9.86
C ALA A 119 -6.48 -9.99 -9.35
N ALA A 120 -7.26 -9.15 -8.66
CA ALA A 120 -8.61 -9.48 -8.23
C ALA A 120 -9.57 -9.71 -9.41
N ASP A 121 -9.38 -8.97 -10.52
CA ASP A 121 -10.13 -9.23 -11.75
C ASP A 121 -9.76 -10.57 -12.38
N GLN A 122 -8.47 -10.93 -12.43
CA GLN A 122 -8.03 -12.24 -12.90
C GLN A 122 -8.56 -13.38 -12.01
N LEU A 123 -8.46 -13.23 -10.68
CA LEU A 123 -9.00 -14.17 -9.70
C LEU A 123 -10.49 -14.43 -9.91
N ALA A 124 -11.27 -13.39 -10.16
CA ALA A 124 -12.70 -13.51 -10.40
C ALA A 124 -13.01 -14.23 -11.73
N HIS A 125 -12.31 -13.87 -12.83
CA HIS A 125 -12.58 -14.39 -14.15
C HIS A 125 -12.07 -15.82 -14.36
N GLU A 126 -10.89 -16.13 -13.83
CA GLU A 126 -10.21 -17.40 -14.12
C GLU A 126 -10.42 -18.44 -13.01
N HIS A 127 -10.64 -18.01 -11.76
CA HIS A 127 -10.73 -18.89 -10.60
C HIS A 127 -12.05 -18.80 -9.84
N GLY A 128 -12.93 -17.84 -10.18
CA GLY A 128 -14.20 -17.66 -9.48
C GLY A 128 -14.04 -17.15 -8.05
N VAL A 129 -12.90 -16.52 -7.72
CA VAL A 129 -12.54 -16.00 -6.39
C VAL A 129 -12.91 -14.53 -6.27
N ALA A 130 -13.68 -14.18 -5.25
CA ALA A 130 -14.10 -12.83 -4.93
C ALA A 130 -13.11 -12.18 -3.94
N ALA A 131 -12.04 -11.57 -4.44
CA ALA A 131 -11.07 -10.87 -3.61
C ALA A 131 -11.57 -9.48 -3.21
N GLU A 132 -11.41 -9.12 -1.92
CA GLU A 132 -11.57 -7.77 -1.42
C GLU A 132 -10.23 -7.04 -1.49
N VAL A 133 -10.21 -5.86 -2.11
CA VAL A 133 -8.98 -5.07 -2.28
C VAL A 133 -9.03 -3.83 -1.40
N ILE A 134 -8.04 -3.68 -0.54
CA ILE A 134 -7.86 -2.55 0.36
C ILE A 134 -6.64 -1.73 -0.07
N ASP A 135 -6.85 -0.44 -0.28
CA ASP A 135 -5.79 0.56 -0.42
C ASP A 135 -5.67 1.32 0.91
N PRO A 136 -4.58 1.19 1.66
CA PRO A 136 -4.41 1.89 2.93
C PRO A 136 -4.31 3.40 2.77
N ARG A 137 -3.95 3.94 1.59
CA ARG A 137 -3.79 5.37 1.28
C ARG A 137 -2.77 6.09 2.16
N THR A 138 -2.75 5.77 3.44
CA THR A 138 -1.81 6.29 4.44
C THR A 138 -1.25 5.14 5.27
N LEU A 139 0.04 5.20 5.54
CA LEU A 139 0.72 4.18 6.32
C LEU A 139 0.95 4.61 7.76
N ARG A 140 0.87 5.93 8.01
CA ARG A 140 0.95 6.50 9.35
C ARG A 140 0.17 7.82 9.41
N PRO A 141 -0.95 7.85 10.15
CA PRO A 141 -1.62 6.71 10.77
C PRO A 141 -2.12 5.70 9.74
N LEU A 142 -2.22 4.45 10.16
CA LEU A 142 -2.78 3.36 9.37
C LEU A 142 -4.23 3.11 9.80
N ASP A 143 -5.12 2.91 8.84
CA ASP A 143 -6.49 2.41 9.10
C ASP A 143 -6.46 0.89 9.26
N LEU A 144 -6.00 0.46 10.43
CA LEU A 144 -5.91 -0.96 10.74
C LEU A 144 -7.31 -1.58 10.93
N ASP A 145 -8.27 -0.80 11.41
CA ASP A 145 -9.63 -1.30 11.67
C ASP A 145 -10.32 -1.75 10.38
N THR A 146 -10.22 -0.98 9.30
CA THR A 146 -10.73 -1.36 7.97
C THR A 146 -10.05 -2.63 7.46
N ILE A 147 -8.73 -2.74 7.59
CA ILE A 147 -7.99 -3.93 7.16
C ILE A 147 -8.43 -5.16 7.98
N LEU A 148 -8.51 -5.04 9.30
CA LEU A 148 -8.92 -6.14 10.17
C LEU A 148 -10.38 -6.55 9.95
N ALA A 149 -11.27 -5.61 9.66
CA ALA A 149 -12.67 -5.92 9.33
C ALA A 149 -12.76 -6.76 8.06
N SER A 150 -11.98 -6.43 7.03
CA SER A 150 -11.85 -7.21 5.80
C SER A 150 -11.28 -8.61 6.08
N VAL A 151 -10.16 -8.70 6.81
CA VAL A 151 -9.53 -9.98 7.15
C VAL A 151 -10.47 -10.89 7.95
N ARG A 152 -11.23 -10.34 8.91
CA ARG A 152 -12.21 -11.11 9.67
C ARG A 152 -13.38 -11.60 8.82
N LYS A 153 -13.71 -10.91 7.74
CA LYS A 153 -14.73 -11.31 6.76
C LYS A 153 -14.24 -12.43 5.85
N THR A 154 -13.01 -12.33 5.38
CA THR A 154 -12.46 -13.24 4.35
C THR A 154 -11.63 -14.39 4.91
N ASN A 155 -11.17 -14.29 6.16
CA ASN A 155 -10.30 -15.23 6.88
C ASN A 155 -8.91 -15.47 6.23
N ARG A 156 -8.56 -14.70 5.21
CA ARG A 156 -7.30 -14.83 4.44
C ARG A 156 -6.77 -13.46 4.06
N ALA A 157 -5.46 -13.32 4.09
CA ALA A 157 -4.82 -12.05 3.77
C ALA A 157 -3.59 -12.21 2.87
N VAL A 158 -3.50 -11.35 1.86
CA VAL A 158 -2.34 -11.13 1.01
C VAL A 158 -1.95 -9.66 1.11
N ILE A 159 -0.68 -9.37 1.32
CA ILE A 159 -0.16 -8.00 1.36
C ILE A 159 0.80 -7.83 0.20
N VAL A 160 0.62 -6.76 -0.57
CA VAL A 160 1.42 -6.48 -1.76
C VAL A 160 2.13 -5.14 -1.60
N GLU A 161 3.46 -5.18 -1.63
CA GLU A 161 4.33 -4.01 -1.58
C GLU A 161 5.44 -4.13 -2.62
N GLU A 162 5.92 -3.02 -3.17
CA GLU A 162 7.07 -3.05 -4.07
C GLU A 162 8.40 -3.05 -3.31
N GLY A 163 8.37 -2.66 -2.05
CA GLY A 163 9.52 -2.68 -1.15
C GLY A 163 10.11 -4.08 -0.94
N TRP A 164 11.28 -4.12 -0.32
CA TRP A 164 12.00 -5.37 -0.02
C TRP A 164 11.30 -6.21 1.06
N PRO A 165 11.56 -7.54 1.09
CA PRO A 165 10.91 -8.44 2.06
C PRO A 165 11.34 -8.19 3.51
N HIS A 166 12.53 -7.62 3.74
CA HIS A 166 13.07 -7.40 5.07
C HIS A 166 12.63 -6.05 5.66
N GLY A 167 11.90 -6.10 6.77
CA GLY A 167 11.44 -4.90 7.48
C GLY A 167 10.49 -4.01 6.67
N GLY A 168 9.86 -4.54 5.61
CA GLY A 168 8.92 -3.84 4.76
C GLY A 168 7.59 -3.50 5.46
N VAL A 169 6.78 -2.70 4.77
CA VAL A 169 5.41 -2.37 5.20
C VAL A 169 4.59 -3.63 5.41
N GLY A 170 4.70 -4.58 4.47
CA GLY A 170 3.99 -5.85 4.53
C GLY A 170 4.40 -6.72 5.71
N ALA A 171 5.66 -6.66 6.15
CA ALA A 171 6.10 -7.36 7.36
C ALA A 171 5.42 -6.79 8.62
N ASN A 172 5.31 -5.47 8.70
CA ASN A 172 4.60 -4.80 9.79
C ASN A 172 3.10 -5.13 9.78
N LEU A 173 2.46 -5.04 8.60
CA LEU A 173 1.04 -5.37 8.45
C LEU A 173 0.75 -6.83 8.79
N ALA A 174 1.58 -7.78 8.32
CA ALA A 174 1.41 -9.19 8.62
C ALA A 174 1.50 -9.46 10.13
N THR A 175 2.39 -8.76 10.83
CA THR A 175 2.48 -8.84 12.30
C THR A 175 1.20 -8.31 12.95
N LEU A 176 0.74 -7.10 12.58
CA LEU A 176 -0.46 -6.50 13.15
C LEU A 176 -1.73 -7.34 12.89
N ILE A 177 -1.87 -7.89 11.69
CA ILE A 177 -2.99 -8.79 11.35
C ILE A 177 -2.90 -10.07 12.20
N THR A 178 -1.73 -10.66 12.32
CA THR A 178 -1.55 -11.87 13.12
C THR A 178 -1.81 -11.61 14.60
N GLU A 179 -1.36 -10.49 15.16
CA GLU A 179 -1.60 -10.16 16.56
C GLU A 179 -3.07 -9.91 16.89
N GLN A 180 -3.86 -9.33 15.94
CA GLN A 180 -5.21 -8.85 16.24
C GLN A 180 -6.34 -9.63 15.56
N ALA A 181 -6.00 -10.53 14.63
CA ALA A 181 -6.96 -11.37 13.92
C ALA A 181 -6.52 -12.84 13.79
N PHE A 182 -5.59 -13.33 14.61
CA PHE A 182 -5.05 -14.70 14.54
C PHE A 182 -6.17 -15.76 14.51
N ASP A 183 -7.14 -15.64 15.40
CA ASP A 183 -8.25 -16.58 15.52
C ASP A 183 -9.22 -16.57 14.30
N HIS A 184 -9.04 -15.61 13.40
CA HIS A 184 -9.80 -15.49 12.16
C HIS A 184 -9.04 -15.99 10.93
N LEU A 185 -7.75 -16.32 11.04
CA LEU A 185 -6.94 -16.70 9.89
C LEU A 185 -7.03 -18.20 9.61
N ASP A 186 -7.47 -18.55 8.41
CA ASP A 186 -7.48 -19.94 7.90
C ASP A 186 -6.12 -20.34 7.29
N ALA A 187 -5.26 -19.37 7.00
CA ALA A 187 -3.94 -19.55 6.40
C ALA A 187 -2.96 -18.49 6.92
N PRO A 188 -1.63 -18.74 6.82
CA PRO A 188 -0.65 -17.69 7.07
C PRO A 188 -0.86 -16.49 6.15
N VAL A 189 -0.63 -15.28 6.68
CA VAL A 189 -0.67 -14.06 5.87
C VAL A 189 0.41 -14.13 4.80
N GLN A 190 0.00 -14.07 3.53
CA GLN A 190 0.89 -14.09 2.38
C GLN A 190 1.47 -12.69 2.13
N ARG A 191 2.73 -12.61 1.72
CA ARG A 191 3.37 -11.35 1.36
C ARG A 191 3.98 -11.45 -0.04
N VAL A 192 3.58 -10.54 -0.90
CA VAL A 192 4.16 -10.34 -2.24
C VAL A 192 5.00 -9.07 -2.18
N THR A 193 6.30 -9.19 -2.37
CA THR A 193 7.27 -8.10 -2.21
C THR A 193 8.16 -7.97 -3.43
N GLY A 194 8.84 -6.85 -3.58
CA GLY A 194 9.95 -6.74 -4.50
C GLY A 194 11.07 -7.73 -4.15
N ALA A 195 11.90 -8.06 -5.13
CA ALA A 195 13.06 -8.90 -4.92
C ALA A 195 14.10 -8.19 -4.03
N ASP A 196 14.83 -8.96 -3.21
CA ASP A 196 15.86 -8.41 -2.30
C ASP A 196 17.15 -8.05 -3.06
N VAL A 197 17.02 -7.09 -3.97
CA VAL A 197 18.11 -6.58 -4.83
C VAL A 197 17.98 -5.07 -5.00
N HIS A 198 19.07 -4.40 -5.36
CA HIS A 198 18.99 -3.04 -5.85
C HIS A 198 18.23 -3.00 -7.19
N MET A 199 17.39 -1.99 -7.40
CA MET A 199 16.61 -1.89 -8.63
C MET A 199 17.52 -1.82 -9.85
N PRO A 200 17.41 -2.78 -10.79
CA PRO A 200 18.28 -2.80 -11.98
C PRO A 200 17.91 -1.71 -13.01
N TYR A 201 18.90 -1.27 -13.81
CA TYR A 201 18.66 -0.40 -14.97
C TYR A 201 18.07 -1.14 -16.17
N SER A 202 18.34 -2.43 -16.30
CA SER A 202 17.81 -3.24 -17.40
C SER A 202 16.33 -3.44 -17.24
N LYS A 203 15.52 -3.06 -18.24
CA LYS A 203 14.06 -3.22 -18.23
C LYS A 203 13.64 -4.64 -17.84
N ARG A 204 14.28 -5.66 -18.41
CA ARG A 204 13.95 -7.06 -18.12
C ARG A 204 14.24 -7.44 -16.67
N LEU A 205 15.36 -6.98 -16.13
CA LEU A 205 15.72 -7.27 -14.73
C LEU A 205 14.87 -6.45 -13.76
N GLU A 206 14.56 -5.20 -14.09
CA GLU A 206 13.65 -4.38 -13.29
C GLU A 206 12.28 -5.03 -13.21
N GLN A 207 11.71 -5.48 -14.34
CA GLN A 207 10.43 -6.19 -14.34
C GLN A 207 10.47 -7.49 -13.52
N ALA A 208 11.59 -8.18 -13.50
CA ALA A 208 11.76 -9.37 -12.66
C ALA A 208 11.95 -9.05 -11.16
N ALA A 209 12.23 -7.80 -10.82
CA ALA A 209 12.46 -7.37 -9.45
C ALA A 209 11.23 -6.78 -8.77
N ILE A 210 10.19 -6.39 -9.52
CA ILE A 210 8.94 -5.82 -8.99
C ILE A 210 7.81 -6.85 -8.99
N PRO A 211 6.82 -6.74 -8.07
CA PRO A 211 5.63 -7.58 -8.10
C PRO A 211 4.75 -7.32 -9.32
N HIS A 212 4.12 -8.38 -9.80
CA HIS A 212 3.12 -8.36 -10.87
C HIS A 212 1.86 -9.11 -10.47
N GLU A 213 0.81 -9.00 -11.28
CA GLU A 213 -0.50 -9.60 -11.03
C GLU A 213 -0.42 -11.11 -10.78
N GLU A 214 0.39 -11.84 -11.56
CA GLU A 214 0.56 -13.28 -11.39
C GLU A 214 1.10 -13.70 -10.02
N HIS A 215 1.96 -12.88 -9.41
CA HIS A 215 2.47 -13.15 -8.06
C HIS A 215 1.36 -12.99 -7.02
N VAL A 216 0.49 -11.99 -7.19
CA VAL A 216 -0.64 -11.75 -6.30
C VAL A 216 -1.69 -12.85 -6.43
N VAL A 217 -2.02 -13.25 -7.67
CA VAL A 217 -2.94 -14.37 -7.96
C VAL A 217 -2.41 -15.65 -7.31
N SER A 218 -1.13 -15.97 -7.51
CA SER A 218 -0.51 -17.16 -6.91
C SER A 218 -0.58 -17.14 -5.38
N ALA A 219 -0.27 -16.01 -4.75
CA ALA A 219 -0.33 -15.85 -3.30
C ALA A 219 -1.78 -15.97 -2.75
N ALA A 220 -2.76 -15.42 -3.48
CA ALA A 220 -4.17 -15.53 -3.10
C ALA A 220 -4.67 -16.98 -3.18
N LEU A 221 -4.31 -17.71 -4.24
CA LEU A 221 -4.65 -19.14 -4.38
C LEU A 221 -3.98 -19.98 -3.28
N ALA A 222 -2.70 -19.71 -2.97
CA ALA A 222 -2.00 -20.40 -1.88
C ALA A 222 -2.69 -20.14 -0.52
N ALA A 223 -3.16 -18.91 -0.26
CA ALA A 223 -3.93 -18.59 0.94
C ALA A 223 -5.27 -19.32 0.99
N LEU A 224 -5.94 -19.54 -0.15
CA LEU A 224 -7.18 -20.28 -0.25
C LEU A 224 -6.99 -21.77 -0.04
N GLU A 225 -5.87 -22.33 -0.47
CA GLU A 225 -5.50 -23.74 -0.27
C GLU A 225 -4.91 -24.01 1.13
N GLY A 226 -4.64 -22.99 1.93
CA GLY A 226 -3.98 -23.11 3.24
C GLY A 226 -2.51 -23.51 3.14
N THR A 227 -1.86 -23.23 2.00
CA THR A 227 -0.45 -23.54 1.73
C THR A 227 0.45 -22.32 1.95
N ILE A 228 1.75 -22.57 2.16
CA ILE A 228 2.78 -21.52 2.37
C ILE A 228 3.61 -21.36 1.10
#